data_86aa504ce624c3612e2617583465d6a1
#
_entry.id   86aa504ce624c3612e2617583465d6a1
#
_cell.length_a   1.000
_cell.length_b   1.000
_cell.length_c   1.000
_cell.angle_alpha   90.00
_cell.angle_beta   90.00
_cell.angle_gamma   90.00
#
_symmetry.space_group_name_H-M   'P 1'
#
loop_
_entity.id
_entity.type
_entity.pdbx_description
1 polymer ?
#
loop_
_entity_poly.entity_id
_entity_poly.type
_entity_poly.pdbx_seq_one_letter_code
_entity_poly.pdbx_strand_id
1 'polypeptide(L)'
;MTSAAPQTAADRLLRAADPAGGTPCILLMFGELALKGRKRASFAAALERNLRRALRGAGRVELQRRGSSFLAIAPPDALSRALEITTDLPGLSVVQPALRLEPAPAHASQAAIELLRDVPARSFAVRARRRDKAFPVSSMELARAVGAAVQHELGLGVDLTRPEVELHVDAYEHELFVSVDRLRGAGGLPVGSSGRALVLLSGGIDSPVAAYRMMKRGLRCDFVHFSGQPLTGPESAYKAYALVARLGRYQGRSRLFVVPFGVAQRLLASSGAGRLQVLAQRRLMVRVADALARRERCEALITGDSLGQVASQTLRNLEVVEGASTLPLLRPLLDRDKSEIIEEAQRLGTFETSILPDEDCCTLLAPRRAVTWADPEPLIELERRVDVETVVERLVGQALVMCPRLERTGEPEPAASAAA
;
A
#
# COMPACT_ATOMS: atom_id res chain seq x y z
N MET A 1 -10.61 -27.91 -26.89
CA MET A 1 -10.68 -26.46 -27.11
C MET A 1 -9.95 -25.81 -25.94
N THR A 2 -8.70 -25.42 -26.15
CA THR A 2 -7.88 -24.73 -25.14
C THR A 2 -8.46 -23.32 -24.96
N SER A 3 -9.07 -23.07 -23.82
CA SER A 3 -9.47 -21.73 -23.41
C SER A 3 -8.19 -20.87 -23.34
N ALA A 4 -8.02 -19.97 -24.30
CA ALA A 4 -6.95 -18.97 -24.22
C ALA A 4 -7.15 -18.15 -22.96
N ALA A 5 -6.07 -17.95 -22.19
CA ALA A 5 -6.10 -17.08 -21.01
C ALA A 5 -6.61 -15.68 -21.42
N PRO A 6 -7.42 -15.00 -20.59
CA PRO A 6 -7.91 -13.67 -20.92
C PRO A 6 -6.73 -12.73 -21.16
N GLN A 7 -6.76 -12.02 -22.30
CA GLN A 7 -5.71 -11.06 -22.66
C GLN A 7 -5.63 -9.94 -21.59
N THR A 8 -4.42 -9.69 -21.11
CA THR A 8 -4.19 -8.56 -20.21
C THR A 8 -4.34 -7.21 -20.91
N ALA A 9 -4.54 -6.14 -20.17
CA ALA A 9 -4.57 -4.78 -20.72
C ALA A 9 -3.27 -4.41 -21.45
N ALA A 10 -2.12 -4.91 -20.96
CA ALA A 10 -0.83 -4.71 -21.62
C ALA A 10 -0.76 -5.44 -22.97
N ASP A 11 -1.17 -6.71 -23.02
CA ASP A 11 -1.16 -7.49 -24.27
C ASP A 11 -2.02 -6.85 -25.35
N ARG A 12 -3.21 -6.35 -24.95
CA ARG A 12 -4.14 -5.64 -25.84
C ARG A 12 -3.51 -4.38 -26.43
N LEU A 13 -2.85 -3.57 -25.59
CA LEU A 13 -2.16 -2.36 -26.05
C LEU A 13 -1.00 -2.65 -27.00
N LEU A 14 -0.17 -3.66 -26.64
CA LEU A 14 0.99 -4.02 -27.46
C LEU A 14 0.58 -4.52 -28.84
N ARG A 15 -0.46 -5.36 -28.90
CA ARG A 15 -1.02 -5.85 -30.16
C ARG A 15 -1.57 -4.72 -31.04
N ALA A 16 -2.31 -3.78 -30.42
CA ALA A 16 -2.96 -2.69 -31.16
C ALA A 16 -2.01 -1.56 -31.56
N ALA A 17 -0.80 -1.48 -30.98
CA ALA A 17 0.11 -0.36 -31.17
C ALA A 17 0.61 -0.20 -32.61
N ASP A 18 1.15 -1.27 -33.22
CA ASP A 18 1.70 -1.22 -34.57
C ASP A 18 0.64 -0.93 -35.64
N PRO A 19 -0.51 -1.66 -35.68
CA PRO A 19 -1.55 -1.39 -36.64
C PRO A 19 -2.19 0.00 -36.51
N ALA A 20 -2.23 0.54 -35.30
CA ALA A 20 -2.78 1.87 -35.03
C ALA A 20 -1.75 3.00 -35.18
N GLY A 21 -0.47 2.70 -35.38
CA GLY A 21 0.60 3.69 -35.39
C GLY A 21 0.76 4.42 -34.06
N GLY A 22 0.45 3.75 -32.95
CA GLY A 22 0.38 4.33 -31.61
C GLY A 22 1.53 3.89 -30.69
N THR A 23 1.83 4.71 -29.68
CA THR A 23 2.79 4.37 -28.62
C THR A 23 2.06 3.92 -27.37
N PRO A 24 2.28 2.70 -26.86
CA PRO A 24 1.74 2.25 -25.59
C PRO A 24 2.18 3.13 -24.43
N CYS A 25 1.25 3.51 -23.57
CA CYS A 25 1.52 4.36 -22.42
C CYS A 25 0.49 4.11 -21.31
N ILE A 26 0.73 4.74 -20.14
CA ILE A 26 -0.16 4.65 -18.98
C ILE A 26 -0.50 6.07 -18.52
N LEU A 27 -1.77 6.44 -18.55
CA LEU A 27 -2.27 7.67 -17.94
C LEU A 27 -2.57 7.41 -16.45
N LEU A 28 -1.94 8.18 -15.58
CA LEU A 28 -2.02 8.04 -14.13
C LEU A 28 -2.76 9.25 -13.55
N MET A 29 -3.97 9.02 -13.02
CA MET A 29 -4.84 10.10 -12.56
C MET A 29 -4.85 10.19 -11.04
N PHE A 30 -4.80 11.42 -10.53
CA PHE A 30 -4.89 11.71 -9.11
C PHE A 30 -6.31 11.47 -8.59
N GLY A 31 -6.41 10.99 -7.34
CA GLY A 31 -7.66 10.91 -6.61
C GLY A 31 -7.90 12.14 -5.73
N GLU A 32 -7.83 11.94 -4.42
CA GLU A 32 -8.06 12.97 -3.39
C GLU A 32 -7.15 14.21 -3.53
N LEU A 33 -6.03 14.11 -4.26
CA LEU A 33 -5.11 15.21 -4.49
C LEU A 33 -5.76 16.40 -5.23
N ALA A 34 -6.76 16.14 -6.07
CA ALA A 34 -7.49 17.19 -6.78
C ALA A 34 -8.20 18.15 -5.81
N LEU A 35 -8.53 17.70 -4.60
CA LEU A 35 -9.27 18.45 -3.58
C LEU A 35 -8.36 19.23 -2.59
N LYS A 36 -7.03 19.12 -2.71
CA LYS A 36 -6.09 19.65 -1.68
C LYS A 36 -5.71 21.13 -1.82
N GLY A 37 -6.34 21.90 -2.71
CA GLY A 37 -6.14 23.35 -2.82
C GLY A 37 -4.65 23.76 -2.94
N ARG A 38 -4.20 24.71 -2.09
CA ARG A 38 -2.81 25.25 -2.11
C ARG A 38 -1.72 24.18 -1.90
N LYS A 39 -1.99 23.07 -1.23
CA LYS A 39 -1.02 22.00 -0.97
C LYS A 39 -0.89 21.00 -2.14
N ARG A 40 -1.69 21.15 -3.22
CA ARG A 40 -1.69 20.22 -4.36
C ARG A 40 -0.32 20.00 -4.98
N ALA A 41 0.49 21.06 -5.09
CA ALA A 41 1.83 20.97 -5.69
C ALA A 41 2.78 20.08 -4.88
N SER A 42 2.77 20.18 -3.53
CA SER A 42 3.61 19.36 -2.66
C SER A 42 3.20 17.88 -2.67
N PHE A 43 1.90 17.60 -2.69
CA PHE A 43 1.38 16.24 -2.82
C PHE A 43 1.73 15.62 -4.18
N ALA A 44 1.57 16.38 -5.27
CA ALA A 44 1.95 15.93 -6.60
C ALA A 44 3.45 15.63 -6.70
N ALA A 45 4.30 16.47 -6.12
CA ALA A 45 5.74 16.23 -6.03
C ALA A 45 6.08 14.97 -5.21
N ALA A 46 5.36 14.71 -4.11
CA ALA A 46 5.52 13.49 -3.33
C ALA A 46 5.13 12.25 -4.15
N LEU A 47 4.01 12.31 -4.87
CA LEU A 47 3.56 11.23 -5.75
C LEU A 47 4.56 10.97 -6.87
N GLU A 48 5.08 12.03 -7.50
CA GLU A 48 6.09 11.92 -8.55
C GLU A 48 7.35 11.21 -8.06
N ARG A 49 7.87 11.59 -6.88
CA ARG A 49 9.01 10.90 -6.28
C ARG A 49 8.73 9.43 -6.01
N ASN A 50 7.52 9.10 -5.53
CA ASN A 50 7.11 7.73 -5.26
C ASN A 50 6.99 6.92 -6.56
N LEU A 51 6.39 7.48 -7.61
CA LEU A 51 6.30 6.88 -8.95
C LEU A 51 7.67 6.62 -9.55
N ARG A 52 8.55 7.64 -9.60
CA ARG A 52 9.91 7.47 -10.13
C ARG A 52 10.70 6.39 -9.41
N ARG A 53 10.52 6.29 -8.09
CA ARG A 53 11.17 5.23 -7.29
C ARG A 53 10.60 3.85 -7.61
N ALA A 54 9.27 3.71 -7.58
CA ALA A 54 8.60 2.42 -7.76
C ALA A 54 8.81 1.86 -9.18
N LEU A 55 8.71 2.71 -10.19
CA LEU A 55 8.87 2.34 -11.60
C LEU A 55 10.29 1.90 -11.97
N ARG A 56 11.30 2.16 -11.14
CA ARG A 56 12.64 1.54 -11.33
C ARG A 56 12.58 0.01 -11.31
N GLY A 57 11.59 -0.57 -10.63
CA GLY A 57 11.34 -2.01 -10.60
C GLY A 57 10.74 -2.58 -11.89
N ALA A 58 10.28 -1.72 -12.80
CA ALA A 58 9.78 -2.11 -14.13
C ALA A 58 10.81 -1.89 -15.25
N GLY A 59 11.97 -1.28 -14.97
CA GLY A 59 12.99 -0.97 -15.97
C GLY A 59 12.97 0.50 -16.42
N ARG A 60 13.23 0.74 -17.71
CA ARG A 60 13.24 2.10 -18.29
C ARG A 60 11.81 2.57 -18.54
N VAL A 61 11.27 3.37 -17.61
CA VAL A 61 9.96 4.02 -17.76
C VAL A 61 10.16 5.53 -17.70
N GLU A 62 9.77 6.21 -18.76
CA GLU A 62 9.74 7.67 -18.79
C GLU A 62 8.47 8.16 -18.08
N LEU A 63 8.61 9.10 -17.14
CA LEU A 63 7.50 9.69 -16.40
C LEU A 63 7.44 11.19 -16.67
N GLN A 64 6.35 11.63 -17.29
CA GLN A 64 6.05 13.01 -17.59
C GLN A 64 4.89 13.53 -16.73
N ARG A 65 5.04 14.70 -16.11
CA ARG A 65 3.96 15.35 -15.37
C ARG A 65 3.08 16.17 -16.31
N ARG A 66 1.76 16.03 -16.19
CA ARG A 66 0.76 16.72 -17.03
C ARG A 66 -0.36 17.29 -16.15
N GLY A 67 -0.25 18.52 -15.76
CA GLY A 67 -1.27 19.21 -14.95
C GLY A 67 -1.70 18.41 -13.72
N SER A 68 -2.84 17.71 -13.81
CA SER A 68 -3.43 16.88 -12.74
C SER A 68 -3.19 15.37 -12.91
N SER A 69 -2.31 14.97 -13.80
CA SER A 69 -2.00 13.56 -14.10
C SER A 69 -0.52 13.37 -14.37
N PHE A 70 -0.11 12.11 -14.48
CA PHE A 70 1.18 11.73 -15.06
C PHE A 70 0.96 10.85 -16.27
N LEU A 71 1.88 10.90 -17.20
CA LEU A 71 2.03 9.98 -18.31
C LEU A 71 3.27 9.13 -18.07
N ALA A 72 3.12 7.82 -18.05
CA ALA A 72 4.23 6.88 -18.01
C ALA A 72 4.34 6.18 -19.36
N ILE A 73 5.50 6.26 -20.00
CA ILE A 73 5.82 5.60 -21.26
C ILE A 73 6.80 4.48 -20.93
N ALA A 74 6.39 3.25 -21.16
CA ALA A 74 7.18 2.06 -20.86
C ALA A 74 7.48 1.31 -22.17
N PRO A 75 8.68 0.73 -22.33
CA PRO A 75 8.94 -0.19 -23.42
C PRO A 75 8.06 -1.45 -23.28
N PRO A 76 7.85 -2.21 -24.39
CA PRO A 76 6.93 -3.36 -24.39
C PRO A 76 7.17 -4.37 -23.27
N ASP A 77 8.40 -4.72 -22.99
CA ASP A 77 8.83 -5.66 -21.96
C ASP A 77 8.59 -5.16 -20.52
N ALA A 78 8.48 -3.86 -20.32
CA ALA A 78 8.27 -3.24 -19.03
C ALA A 78 6.80 -2.85 -18.76
N LEU A 79 5.93 -2.85 -19.78
CA LEU A 79 4.58 -2.30 -19.70
C LEU A 79 3.70 -3.02 -18.67
N SER A 80 3.65 -4.34 -18.69
CA SER A 80 2.87 -5.14 -17.74
C SER A 80 3.29 -4.86 -16.30
N ARG A 81 4.61 -4.84 -16.05
CA ARG A 81 5.15 -4.58 -14.72
C ARG A 81 4.90 -3.14 -14.26
N ALA A 82 4.97 -2.19 -15.17
CA ALA A 82 4.66 -0.77 -14.88
C ALA A 82 3.17 -0.60 -14.50
N LEU A 83 2.27 -1.31 -15.17
CA LEU A 83 0.83 -1.33 -14.85
C LEU A 83 0.57 -1.90 -13.44
N GLU A 84 1.14 -3.05 -13.10
CA GLU A 84 1.03 -3.65 -11.77
C GLU A 84 1.51 -2.68 -10.68
N ILE A 85 2.71 -2.13 -10.84
CA ILE A 85 3.31 -1.22 -9.87
C ILE A 85 2.43 0.03 -9.67
N THR A 86 1.94 0.63 -10.76
CA THR A 86 1.17 1.85 -10.69
C THR A 86 -0.23 1.63 -10.13
N THR A 87 -0.85 0.49 -10.40
CA THR A 87 -2.17 0.14 -9.86
C THR A 87 -2.14 -0.01 -8.34
N ASP A 88 -1.06 -0.54 -7.79
CA ASP A 88 -0.89 -0.75 -6.34
C ASP A 88 -0.39 0.49 -5.58
N LEU A 89 0.09 1.53 -6.28
CA LEU A 89 0.76 2.66 -5.62
C LEU A 89 -0.25 3.65 -4.99
N PRO A 90 -0.16 3.94 -3.67
CA PRO A 90 -1.01 4.94 -3.03
C PRO A 90 -0.87 6.34 -3.64
N GLY A 91 -2.02 7.01 -3.84
CA GLY A 91 -2.12 8.35 -4.42
C GLY A 91 -2.71 8.38 -5.82
N LEU A 92 -2.82 7.23 -6.50
CA LEU A 92 -3.45 7.11 -7.81
C LEU A 92 -4.87 6.56 -7.67
N SER A 93 -5.85 7.21 -8.28
CA SER A 93 -7.25 6.75 -8.30
C SER A 93 -7.59 5.94 -9.53
N VAL A 94 -6.99 6.30 -10.67
CA VAL A 94 -7.19 5.62 -11.95
C VAL A 94 -5.83 5.43 -12.62
N VAL A 95 -5.62 4.22 -13.10
CA VAL A 95 -4.50 3.81 -13.96
C VAL A 95 -5.12 3.39 -15.28
N GLN A 96 -4.83 4.12 -16.35
CA GLN A 96 -5.47 3.95 -17.63
C GLN A 96 -4.42 3.62 -18.69
N PRO A 97 -4.27 2.32 -19.04
CA PRO A 97 -3.46 1.91 -20.19
C PRO A 97 -4.04 2.50 -21.47
N ALA A 98 -3.24 3.14 -22.32
CA ALA A 98 -3.69 3.85 -23.49
C ALA A 98 -2.69 3.79 -24.65
N LEU A 99 -3.17 3.96 -25.87
CA LEU A 99 -2.35 4.30 -27.02
C LEU A 99 -2.26 5.82 -27.15
N ARG A 100 -1.06 6.34 -27.19
CA ARG A 100 -0.76 7.73 -27.53
C ARG A 100 -0.59 7.84 -29.04
N LEU A 101 -1.32 8.77 -29.66
CA LEU A 101 -1.45 8.93 -31.10
C LEU A 101 -1.26 10.39 -31.50
N GLU A 102 -0.98 10.62 -32.78
CA GLU A 102 -1.09 11.93 -33.38
C GLU A 102 -2.54 12.46 -33.34
N PRO A 103 -2.75 13.80 -33.29
CA PRO A 103 -4.04 14.42 -33.01
C PRO A 103 -4.97 14.43 -34.23
N ALA A 104 -5.32 13.26 -34.79
CA ALA A 104 -6.27 13.12 -35.88
C ALA A 104 -7.41 12.14 -35.55
N PRO A 105 -8.69 12.47 -35.87
CA PRO A 105 -9.81 11.57 -35.61
C PRO A 105 -9.66 10.18 -36.27
N ALA A 106 -9.01 10.10 -37.44
CA ALA A 106 -8.75 8.86 -38.14
C ALA A 106 -7.84 7.91 -37.32
N HIS A 107 -6.79 8.45 -36.68
CA HIS A 107 -5.92 7.64 -35.81
C HIS A 107 -6.67 7.14 -34.57
N ALA A 108 -7.57 7.95 -33.99
CA ALA A 108 -8.42 7.51 -32.90
C ALA A 108 -9.36 6.39 -33.33
N SER A 109 -9.94 6.45 -34.53
CA SER A 109 -10.81 5.41 -35.08
C SER A 109 -10.05 4.11 -35.31
N GLN A 110 -8.88 4.17 -35.92
CA GLN A 110 -8.04 2.98 -36.15
C GLN A 110 -7.61 2.33 -34.83
N ALA A 111 -7.15 3.13 -33.87
CA ALA A 111 -6.77 2.61 -32.55
C ALA A 111 -7.96 2.00 -31.81
N ALA A 112 -9.15 2.58 -31.92
CA ALA A 112 -10.36 2.05 -31.31
C ALA A 112 -10.73 0.67 -31.89
N ILE A 113 -10.66 0.50 -33.22
CA ILE A 113 -10.91 -0.76 -33.90
C ILE A 113 -9.91 -1.83 -33.41
N GLU A 114 -8.61 -1.51 -33.41
CA GLU A 114 -7.58 -2.48 -33.01
C GLU A 114 -7.66 -2.85 -31.52
N LEU A 115 -8.00 -1.91 -30.64
CA LEU A 115 -8.17 -2.18 -29.23
C LEU A 115 -9.40 -3.05 -28.92
N LEU A 116 -10.46 -2.96 -29.73
CA LEU A 116 -11.71 -3.69 -29.54
C LEU A 116 -11.80 -5.02 -30.32
N ARG A 117 -10.91 -5.25 -31.30
CA ARG A 117 -10.98 -6.37 -32.26
C ARG A 117 -11.26 -7.74 -31.63
N ASP A 118 -10.59 -8.05 -30.50
CA ASP A 118 -10.76 -9.34 -29.81
C ASP A 118 -11.40 -9.21 -28.42
N VAL A 119 -12.07 -8.08 -28.17
CA VAL A 119 -12.83 -7.92 -26.92
C VAL A 119 -14.18 -8.61 -27.09
N PRO A 120 -14.54 -9.57 -26.22
CA PRO A 120 -15.80 -10.29 -26.32
C PRO A 120 -16.96 -9.41 -25.81
N ALA A 121 -17.36 -8.43 -26.61
CA ALA A 121 -18.46 -7.50 -26.30
C ALA A 121 -19.45 -7.44 -27.48
N ARG A 122 -20.73 -7.22 -27.17
CA ARG A 122 -21.79 -6.99 -28.16
C ARG A 122 -22.14 -5.53 -28.32
N SER A 123 -21.85 -4.73 -27.28
CA SER A 123 -22.14 -3.31 -27.29
C SER A 123 -21.00 -2.48 -26.71
N PHE A 124 -20.90 -1.25 -27.20
CA PHE A 124 -19.89 -0.32 -26.72
C PHE A 124 -20.41 1.13 -26.66
N ALA A 125 -19.67 1.97 -25.93
CA ALA A 125 -19.85 3.43 -25.97
C ALA A 125 -18.50 4.14 -26.10
N VAL A 126 -18.46 5.25 -26.83
CA VAL A 126 -17.31 6.12 -26.93
C VAL A 126 -17.47 7.29 -25.96
N ARG A 127 -16.53 7.46 -25.02
CA ARG A 127 -16.44 8.54 -24.05
C ARG A 127 -15.33 9.50 -24.45
N ALA A 128 -15.58 10.36 -25.42
CA ALA A 128 -14.60 11.35 -25.87
C ALA A 128 -14.58 12.58 -24.95
N ARG A 129 -13.37 13.07 -24.64
CA ARG A 129 -13.14 14.29 -23.87
C ARG A 129 -12.12 15.17 -24.57
N ARG A 130 -12.53 16.37 -24.90
CA ARG A 130 -11.64 17.42 -25.41
C ARG A 130 -10.98 18.11 -24.22
N ARG A 131 -9.76 17.69 -23.91
CA ARG A 131 -8.98 18.22 -22.78
C ARG A 131 -8.37 19.56 -23.08
N ASP A 132 -8.13 19.83 -24.37
CA ASP A 132 -7.65 21.10 -24.87
C ASP A 132 -8.62 21.67 -25.91
N LYS A 133 -8.98 22.96 -25.76
CA LYS A 133 -9.86 23.65 -26.68
C LYS A 133 -9.22 23.96 -28.05
N ALA A 134 -7.89 23.87 -28.15
CA ALA A 134 -7.16 23.98 -29.41
C ALA A 134 -7.34 22.78 -30.35
N PHE A 135 -7.74 21.62 -29.82
CA PHE A 135 -8.09 20.45 -30.65
C PHE A 135 -9.28 20.84 -31.57
N PRO A 136 -9.17 20.64 -32.91
CA PRO A 136 -10.09 21.25 -33.88
C PRO A 136 -11.52 20.67 -33.85
N VAL A 137 -11.69 19.43 -33.41
CA VAL A 137 -12.96 18.69 -33.42
C VAL A 137 -13.60 18.67 -32.03
N SER A 138 -14.90 18.83 -31.95
CA SER A 138 -15.62 18.71 -30.67
C SER A 138 -15.61 17.28 -30.13
N SER A 139 -15.78 17.13 -28.83
CA SER A 139 -15.85 15.77 -28.22
C SER A 139 -17.00 14.94 -28.75
N MET A 140 -18.11 15.57 -29.13
CA MET A 140 -19.28 14.87 -29.69
C MET A 140 -19.01 14.40 -31.11
N GLU A 141 -18.41 15.23 -31.97
CA GLU A 141 -18.02 14.88 -33.33
C GLU A 141 -16.97 13.78 -33.33
N LEU A 142 -15.96 13.85 -32.42
CA LEU A 142 -14.94 12.82 -32.24
C LEU A 142 -15.57 11.50 -31.81
N ALA A 143 -16.49 11.53 -30.84
CA ALA A 143 -17.17 10.33 -30.38
C ALA A 143 -18.01 9.69 -31.48
N ARG A 144 -18.71 10.50 -32.31
CA ARG A 144 -19.49 10.00 -33.45
C ARG A 144 -18.60 9.39 -34.53
N ALA A 145 -17.50 10.04 -34.89
CA ALA A 145 -16.58 9.54 -35.90
C ALA A 145 -15.96 8.20 -35.50
N VAL A 146 -15.44 8.11 -34.27
CA VAL A 146 -14.87 6.87 -33.74
C VAL A 146 -15.93 5.79 -33.58
N GLY A 147 -17.12 6.13 -33.08
CA GLY A 147 -18.23 5.18 -32.91
C GLY A 147 -18.70 4.60 -34.23
N ALA A 148 -18.89 5.42 -35.26
CA ALA A 148 -19.28 4.96 -36.60
C ALA A 148 -18.24 4.02 -37.22
N ALA A 149 -16.93 4.32 -37.06
CA ALA A 149 -15.86 3.48 -37.57
C ALA A 149 -15.84 2.09 -36.87
N VAL A 150 -15.95 2.05 -35.55
CA VAL A 150 -16.00 0.79 -34.77
C VAL A 150 -17.24 -0.02 -35.13
N GLN A 151 -18.41 0.61 -35.25
CA GLN A 151 -19.64 -0.07 -35.62
C GLN A 151 -19.55 -0.69 -37.03
N HIS A 152 -18.99 0.06 -37.99
CA HIS A 152 -18.81 -0.40 -39.36
C HIS A 152 -17.86 -1.59 -39.46
N GLU A 153 -16.69 -1.52 -38.81
CA GLU A 153 -15.64 -2.52 -38.95
C GLU A 153 -15.86 -3.79 -38.09
N LEU A 154 -16.41 -3.62 -36.87
CA LEU A 154 -16.55 -4.72 -35.91
C LEU A 154 -17.99 -5.19 -35.73
N GLY A 155 -18.99 -4.49 -36.29
CA GLY A 155 -20.39 -4.85 -36.15
C GLY A 155 -20.97 -4.72 -34.75
N LEU A 156 -20.27 -4.02 -33.82
CA LEU A 156 -20.71 -3.86 -32.43
C LEU A 156 -21.87 -2.87 -32.32
N GLY A 157 -22.85 -3.18 -31.46
CA GLY A 157 -23.97 -2.28 -31.17
C GLY A 157 -23.54 -1.08 -30.31
N VAL A 158 -24.12 0.10 -30.54
CA VAL A 158 -23.88 1.28 -29.70
C VAL A 158 -24.90 1.32 -28.59
N ASP A 159 -24.44 1.30 -27.32
CA ASP A 159 -25.26 1.51 -26.13
C ASP A 159 -24.63 2.57 -25.23
N LEU A 160 -25.24 3.75 -25.18
CA LEU A 160 -24.72 4.88 -24.41
C LEU A 160 -25.07 4.80 -22.91
N THR A 161 -25.99 3.90 -22.53
CA THR A 161 -26.51 3.81 -21.17
C THR A 161 -25.85 2.68 -20.38
N ARG A 162 -25.75 1.49 -20.96
CA ARG A 162 -25.19 0.28 -20.33
C ARG A 162 -24.30 -0.51 -21.31
N PRO A 163 -23.23 0.10 -21.83
CA PRO A 163 -22.34 -0.59 -22.75
C PRO A 163 -21.62 -1.73 -22.01
N GLU A 164 -21.35 -2.82 -22.74
CA GLU A 164 -20.50 -3.90 -22.23
C GLU A 164 -19.03 -3.46 -22.18
N VAL A 165 -18.62 -2.50 -23.06
CA VAL A 165 -17.29 -1.93 -23.04
C VAL A 165 -17.31 -0.42 -23.28
N GLU A 166 -16.51 0.34 -22.55
CA GLU A 166 -16.34 1.78 -22.77
C GLU A 166 -14.99 2.09 -23.42
N LEU A 167 -15.04 2.77 -24.55
CA LEU A 167 -13.86 3.31 -25.22
C LEU A 167 -13.67 4.76 -24.78
N HIS A 168 -12.53 5.09 -24.23
CA HIS A 168 -12.18 6.44 -23.79
C HIS A 168 -11.24 7.10 -24.79
N VAL A 169 -11.56 8.31 -25.22
CA VAL A 169 -10.73 9.13 -26.11
C VAL A 169 -10.48 10.49 -25.44
N ASP A 170 -9.25 10.74 -25.04
CA ASP A 170 -8.83 12.04 -24.48
C ASP A 170 -8.03 12.82 -25.53
N ALA A 171 -8.58 13.96 -26.02
CA ALA A 171 -7.99 14.77 -27.07
C ALA A 171 -7.30 16.02 -26.51
N TYR A 172 -6.04 16.21 -26.88
CA TYR A 172 -5.21 17.39 -26.63
C TYR A 172 -4.80 18.02 -27.96
N GLU A 173 -4.25 19.22 -27.93
CA GLU A 173 -3.82 19.95 -29.15
C GLU A 173 -2.86 19.14 -30.04
N HIS A 174 -1.87 18.49 -29.41
CA HIS A 174 -0.77 17.80 -30.10
C HIS A 174 -0.77 16.27 -29.98
N GLU A 175 -1.77 15.68 -29.36
CA GLU A 175 -1.84 14.24 -29.13
C GLU A 175 -3.24 13.76 -28.77
N LEU A 176 -3.50 12.47 -29.02
CA LEU A 176 -4.70 11.75 -28.62
C LEU A 176 -4.32 10.55 -27.74
N PHE A 177 -5.21 10.20 -26.83
CA PHE A 177 -5.11 8.95 -26.07
C PHE A 177 -6.39 8.15 -26.25
N VAL A 178 -6.22 6.90 -26.66
CA VAL A 178 -7.33 5.94 -26.82
C VAL A 178 -7.12 4.75 -25.89
N SER A 179 -8.13 4.39 -25.14
CA SER A 179 -8.07 3.30 -24.18
C SER A 179 -9.41 2.62 -24.00
N VAL A 180 -9.37 1.34 -23.66
CA VAL A 180 -10.54 0.51 -23.30
C VAL A 180 -10.56 0.23 -21.80
N ASP A 181 -9.39 0.03 -21.22
CA ASP A 181 -9.26 -0.33 -19.80
C ASP A 181 -9.12 0.92 -18.91
N ARG A 182 -9.82 0.90 -17.80
CA ARG A 182 -9.71 1.89 -16.72
C ARG A 182 -9.56 1.19 -15.39
N LEU A 183 -8.33 0.92 -14.99
CA LEU A 183 -8.03 0.19 -13.76
C LEU A 183 -8.21 1.10 -12.54
N ARG A 184 -8.84 0.56 -11.51
CA ARG A 184 -8.93 1.25 -10.22
C ARG A 184 -7.57 1.20 -9.53
N GLY A 185 -6.95 2.36 -9.32
CA GLY A 185 -5.72 2.47 -8.54
C GLY A 185 -5.95 2.30 -7.04
N ALA A 186 -4.87 2.22 -6.28
CA ALA A 186 -4.92 2.06 -4.82
C ALA A 186 -5.69 3.20 -4.11
N GLY A 187 -5.78 4.38 -4.72
CA GLY A 187 -6.41 5.56 -4.11
C GLY A 187 -5.59 6.14 -2.96
N GLY A 188 -6.23 6.96 -2.13
CA GLY A 188 -5.60 7.57 -0.96
C GLY A 188 -4.63 8.71 -1.29
N LEU A 189 -3.63 8.89 -0.43
CA LEU A 189 -2.61 9.95 -0.50
C LEU A 189 -1.22 9.37 -0.78
N PRO A 190 -0.33 10.15 -1.41
CA PRO A 190 1.06 9.73 -1.60
C PRO A 190 1.77 9.49 -0.28
N VAL A 191 2.45 8.38 -0.13
CA VAL A 191 3.21 8.07 1.08
C VAL A 191 4.24 9.15 1.36
N GLY A 192 4.35 9.57 2.63
CA GLY A 192 5.22 10.65 3.08
C GLY A 192 4.64 12.05 2.92
N SER A 193 3.34 12.19 2.56
CA SER A 193 2.66 13.47 2.46
C SER A 193 1.92 13.92 3.74
N SER A 194 1.77 13.01 4.73
CA SER A 194 0.99 13.22 5.95
C SER A 194 1.79 12.99 7.24
N GLY A 195 3.12 13.08 7.18
CA GLY A 195 3.99 12.87 8.36
C GLY A 195 4.56 11.46 8.45
N ARG A 196 5.08 11.10 9.64
CA ARG A 196 5.78 9.86 9.93
C ARG A 196 5.18 9.16 11.15
N ALA A 197 5.14 7.84 11.12
CA ALA A 197 4.68 7.04 12.24
C ALA A 197 5.58 5.82 12.47
N LEU A 198 5.59 5.32 13.71
CA LEU A 198 6.24 4.07 14.07
C LEU A 198 5.18 2.98 14.24
N VAL A 199 5.30 1.89 13.51
CA VAL A 199 4.38 0.75 13.55
C VAL A 199 4.91 -0.28 14.53
N LEU A 200 4.09 -0.69 15.49
CA LEU A 200 4.36 -1.86 16.31
C LEU A 200 4.02 -3.09 15.46
N LEU A 201 5.07 -3.71 14.91
CA LEU A 201 4.94 -4.83 13.99
C LEU A 201 5.11 -6.15 14.74
N SER A 202 4.03 -6.91 14.85
CA SER A 202 4.10 -8.33 15.21
C SER A 202 4.45 -9.17 13.97
N GLY A 203 4.78 -10.44 14.15
CA GLY A 203 4.87 -11.39 13.04
C GLY A 203 3.51 -11.77 12.42
N GLY A 204 2.39 -11.32 13.00
CA GLY A 204 1.03 -11.71 12.60
C GLY A 204 0.48 -10.93 11.41
N ILE A 205 -0.76 -11.32 11.01
CA ILE A 205 -1.44 -10.84 9.80
C ILE A 205 -1.85 -9.36 9.90
N ASP A 206 -2.23 -8.89 11.11
CA ASP A 206 -2.94 -7.62 11.28
C ASP A 206 -2.03 -6.40 11.15
N SER A 207 -0.84 -6.43 11.78
CA SER A 207 0.04 -5.26 11.83
C SER A 207 0.60 -4.81 10.48
N PRO A 208 0.93 -5.69 9.50
CA PRO A 208 1.29 -5.27 8.15
C PRO A 208 0.15 -4.59 7.40
N VAL A 209 -1.09 -5.08 7.58
CA VAL A 209 -2.29 -4.47 6.98
C VAL A 209 -2.56 -3.09 7.58
N ALA A 210 -2.42 -2.96 8.91
CA ALA A 210 -2.53 -1.66 9.59
C ALA A 210 -1.52 -0.64 9.05
N ALA A 211 -0.26 -1.06 8.88
CA ALA A 211 0.79 -0.23 8.30
C ALA A 211 0.43 0.25 6.89
N TYR A 212 0.01 -0.66 6.00
CA TYR A 212 -0.39 -0.31 4.64
C TYR A 212 -1.55 0.68 4.60
N ARG A 213 -2.58 0.48 5.44
CA ARG A 213 -3.73 1.40 5.51
C ARG A 213 -3.30 2.81 5.88
N MET A 214 -2.35 2.95 6.80
CA MET A 214 -1.83 4.25 7.19
C MET A 214 -0.86 4.83 6.15
N MET A 215 -0.07 3.99 5.45
CA MET A 215 0.68 4.41 4.26
C MET A 215 -0.26 4.96 3.18
N LYS A 216 -1.40 4.32 2.95
CA LYS A 216 -2.44 4.78 2.02
C LYS A 216 -3.07 6.12 2.44
N ARG A 217 -3.00 6.49 3.72
CA ARG A 217 -3.38 7.83 4.23
C ARG A 217 -2.22 8.83 4.20
N GLY A 218 -1.10 8.46 3.59
CA GLY A 218 0.04 9.34 3.34
C GLY A 218 1.12 9.31 4.42
N LEU A 219 1.01 8.49 5.45
CA LEU A 219 2.06 8.36 6.46
C LEU A 219 3.25 7.58 5.90
N ARG A 220 4.46 8.03 6.26
CA ARG A 220 5.68 7.23 6.10
C ARG A 220 5.88 6.40 7.36
N CYS A 221 6.02 5.09 7.23
CA CYS A 221 6.11 4.16 8.35
C CYS A 221 7.54 3.64 8.54
N ASP A 222 8.08 3.80 9.75
CA ASP A 222 9.15 2.96 10.28
C ASP A 222 8.52 1.91 11.20
N PHE A 223 9.26 0.87 11.59
CA PHE A 223 8.72 -0.28 12.27
C PHE A 223 9.51 -0.63 13.52
N VAL A 224 8.83 -1.09 14.57
CA VAL A 224 9.44 -1.71 15.74
C VAL A 224 8.87 -3.11 15.94
N HIS A 225 9.75 -4.09 16.10
CA HIS A 225 9.43 -5.47 16.43
C HIS A 225 10.03 -5.83 17.78
N PHE A 226 9.23 -6.43 18.64
CA PHE A 226 9.66 -6.92 19.95
C PHE A 226 9.93 -8.44 19.85
N SER A 227 11.19 -8.80 19.87
CA SER A 227 11.65 -10.19 19.84
C SER A 227 11.66 -10.78 21.24
N GLY A 228 11.27 -12.05 21.39
CA GLY A 228 11.36 -12.77 22.66
C GLY A 228 12.78 -13.10 23.12
N GLN A 229 13.81 -12.73 22.36
CA GLN A 229 15.19 -13.00 22.71
C GLN A 229 15.58 -12.40 24.08
N PRO A 230 16.43 -13.09 24.86
CA PRO A 230 17.11 -14.35 24.56
C PRO A 230 16.29 -15.61 24.91
N LEU A 231 14.99 -15.49 25.19
CA LEU A 231 14.12 -16.61 25.60
C LEU A 231 13.56 -17.40 24.41
N THR A 232 13.54 -16.80 23.23
CA THR A 232 13.13 -17.42 21.96
C THR A 232 14.24 -17.28 20.92
N GLY A 233 14.10 -17.99 19.79
CA GLY A 233 14.98 -17.86 18.64
C GLY A 233 14.80 -16.54 17.86
N PRO A 234 15.54 -16.36 16.75
CA PRO A 234 15.51 -15.16 15.93
C PRO A 234 14.38 -15.14 14.88
N GLU A 235 13.58 -16.21 14.77
CA GLU A 235 12.62 -16.46 13.69
C GLU A 235 11.60 -15.32 13.56
N SER A 236 11.10 -14.81 14.70
CA SER A 236 10.14 -13.70 14.71
C SER A 236 10.73 -12.42 14.12
N ALA A 237 12.02 -12.15 14.34
CA ALA A 237 12.72 -11.01 13.78
C ALA A 237 12.94 -11.15 12.27
N TYR A 238 13.26 -12.35 11.75
CA TYR A 238 13.36 -12.60 10.31
C TYR A 238 12.01 -12.46 9.61
N LYS A 239 10.94 -12.93 10.24
CA LYS A 239 9.58 -12.77 9.76
C LYS A 239 9.19 -11.29 9.68
N ALA A 240 9.48 -10.52 10.72
CA ALA A 240 9.27 -9.07 10.72
C ALA A 240 10.08 -8.38 9.63
N TYR A 241 11.35 -8.79 9.42
CA TYR A 241 12.20 -8.30 8.33
C TYR A 241 11.55 -8.53 6.96
N ALA A 242 11.09 -9.74 6.68
CA ALA A 242 10.44 -10.08 5.41
C ALA A 242 9.16 -9.27 5.17
N LEU A 243 8.33 -9.08 6.20
CA LEU A 243 7.12 -8.28 6.12
C LEU A 243 7.42 -6.80 5.80
N VAL A 244 8.43 -6.22 6.47
CA VAL A 244 8.85 -4.83 6.20
C VAL A 244 9.43 -4.68 4.80
N ALA A 245 10.22 -5.65 4.33
CA ALA A 245 10.75 -5.67 2.97
C ALA A 245 9.62 -5.63 1.93
N ARG A 246 8.57 -6.46 2.09
CA ARG A 246 7.39 -6.46 1.21
C ARG A 246 6.65 -5.13 1.22
N LEU A 247 6.45 -4.51 2.39
CA LEU A 247 5.82 -3.20 2.50
C LEU A 247 6.67 -2.08 1.91
N GLY A 248 7.98 -2.30 1.77
CA GLY A 248 8.93 -1.39 1.13
C GLY A 248 8.56 -1.00 -0.30
N ARG A 249 7.79 -1.84 -1.03
CA ARG A 249 7.33 -1.53 -2.40
C ARG A 249 6.47 -0.25 -2.45
N TYR A 250 5.75 0.07 -1.38
CA TYR A 250 4.87 1.25 -1.31
C TYR A 250 5.60 2.54 -0.92
N GLN A 251 6.63 2.46 -0.08
CA GLN A 251 7.32 3.66 0.43
C GLN A 251 8.84 3.68 0.19
N GLY A 252 9.43 2.59 -0.30
CA GLY A 252 10.88 2.42 -0.43
C GLY A 252 11.54 2.00 0.89
N ARG A 253 12.74 2.53 1.17
CA ARG A 253 13.49 2.17 2.37
C ARG A 253 12.70 2.47 3.63
N SER A 254 12.61 1.47 4.51
CA SER A 254 12.03 1.55 5.85
C SER A 254 13.07 1.10 6.85
N ARG A 255 12.98 1.58 8.09
CA ARG A 255 13.78 1.08 9.19
C ARG A 255 12.93 0.12 10.01
N LEU A 256 13.54 -0.97 10.44
CA LEU A 256 13.01 -1.92 11.39
C LEU A 256 13.90 -1.90 12.63
N PHE A 257 13.32 -1.53 13.76
CA PHE A 257 13.95 -1.60 15.08
C PHE A 257 13.57 -2.94 15.70
N VAL A 258 14.55 -3.81 15.96
CA VAL A 258 14.34 -5.08 16.67
C VAL A 258 14.77 -4.90 18.12
N VAL A 259 13.83 -5.02 19.03
CA VAL A 259 14.03 -4.81 20.48
C VAL A 259 14.01 -6.19 21.19
N PRO A 260 15.09 -6.60 21.87
CA PRO A 260 15.13 -7.83 22.65
C PRO A 260 14.30 -7.67 23.93
N PHE A 261 13.11 -8.27 23.95
CA PHE A 261 12.10 -8.02 24.98
C PHE A 261 12.00 -9.12 26.04
N GLY A 262 12.59 -10.32 25.83
CA GLY A 262 12.43 -11.49 26.70
C GLY A 262 12.83 -11.26 28.16
N VAL A 263 13.92 -10.52 28.41
CA VAL A 263 14.34 -10.20 29.78
C VAL A 263 13.30 -9.31 30.49
N ALA A 264 12.76 -8.32 29.79
CA ALA A 264 11.72 -7.44 30.32
C ALA A 264 10.41 -8.17 30.60
N GLN A 265 10.03 -9.14 29.76
CA GLN A 265 8.88 -10.02 30.00
C GLN A 265 9.03 -10.81 31.30
N ARG A 266 10.21 -11.39 31.50
CA ARG A 266 10.52 -12.13 32.72
C ARG A 266 10.49 -11.23 33.96
N LEU A 267 11.02 -10.02 33.84
CA LEU A 267 10.98 -9.02 34.92
C LEU A 267 9.54 -8.71 35.32
N LEU A 268 8.66 -8.41 34.38
CA LEU A 268 7.23 -8.16 34.64
C LEU A 268 6.56 -9.35 35.32
N ALA A 269 6.83 -10.57 34.86
CA ALA A 269 6.26 -11.79 35.42
C ALA A 269 6.71 -12.01 36.86
N SER A 270 8.03 -11.86 37.17
CA SER A 270 8.59 -12.04 38.52
C SER A 270 8.20 -10.92 39.48
N SER A 271 7.82 -9.76 38.97
CA SER A 271 7.38 -8.59 39.77
C SER A 271 5.88 -8.61 40.12
N GLY A 272 5.18 -9.70 39.80
CA GLY A 272 3.80 -9.91 40.23
C GLY A 272 2.73 -9.41 39.19
N ALA A 273 3.06 -9.34 37.89
CA ALA A 273 2.07 -9.01 36.87
C ALA A 273 0.86 -9.98 36.82
N GLY A 274 1.08 -11.25 37.09
CA GLY A 274 0.03 -12.27 37.20
C GLY A 274 -0.93 -12.27 35.99
N ARG A 275 -2.23 -12.12 36.24
CA ARG A 275 -3.25 -12.06 35.18
C ARG A 275 -3.17 -10.84 34.28
N LEU A 276 -2.47 -9.79 34.71
CA LEU A 276 -2.26 -8.54 33.95
C LEU A 276 -1.02 -8.62 33.04
N GLN A 277 -0.29 -9.74 33.02
CA GLN A 277 0.97 -9.91 32.30
C GLN A 277 0.91 -9.40 30.85
N VAL A 278 -0.12 -9.78 30.10
CA VAL A 278 -0.27 -9.37 28.68
C VAL A 278 -0.44 -7.85 28.57
N LEU A 279 -1.23 -7.23 29.43
CA LEU A 279 -1.44 -5.77 29.42
C LEU A 279 -0.19 -5.01 29.88
N ALA A 280 0.52 -5.52 30.89
CA ALA A 280 1.79 -4.96 31.34
C ALA A 280 2.85 -4.99 30.25
N GLN A 281 2.97 -6.13 29.53
CA GLN A 281 3.85 -6.23 28.36
C GLN A 281 3.47 -5.23 27.26
N ARG A 282 2.19 -5.16 26.92
CA ARG A 282 1.70 -4.23 25.89
C ARG A 282 1.95 -2.77 26.25
N ARG A 283 1.73 -2.38 27.50
CA ARG A 283 2.03 -1.03 27.99
C ARG A 283 3.52 -0.71 27.88
N LEU A 284 4.39 -1.66 28.30
CA LEU A 284 5.85 -1.49 28.20
C LEU A 284 6.28 -1.41 26.72
N MET A 285 5.74 -2.23 25.83
CA MET A 285 6.00 -2.15 24.38
C MET A 285 5.60 -0.78 23.82
N VAL A 286 4.44 -0.25 24.22
CA VAL A 286 3.97 1.09 23.80
C VAL A 286 4.90 2.19 24.32
N ARG A 287 5.37 2.13 25.60
CA ARG A 287 6.35 3.10 26.13
C ARG A 287 7.68 3.09 25.37
N VAL A 288 8.20 1.90 25.07
CA VAL A 288 9.43 1.74 24.28
C VAL A 288 9.22 2.29 22.86
N ALA A 289 8.07 1.98 22.24
CA ALA A 289 7.73 2.49 20.92
C ALA A 289 7.55 4.03 20.93
N ASP A 290 6.95 4.62 21.97
CA ASP A 290 6.81 6.08 22.14
C ASP A 290 8.20 6.74 22.23
N ALA A 291 9.10 6.20 23.05
CA ALA A 291 10.47 6.72 23.19
C ALA A 291 11.26 6.60 21.87
N LEU A 292 11.17 5.48 21.17
CA LEU A 292 11.77 5.29 19.85
C LEU A 292 11.18 6.25 18.82
N ALA A 293 9.86 6.40 18.79
CA ALA A 293 9.15 7.28 17.86
C ALA A 293 9.61 8.74 18.03
N ARG A 294 9.73 9.22 19.26
CA ARG A 294 10.25 10.56 19.57
C ARG A 294 11.69 10.74 19.11
N ARG A 295 12.57 9.78 19.42
CA ARG A 295 13.97 9.77 18.96
C ARG A 295 14.06 9.87 17.44
N GLU A 296 13.20 9.16 16.75
CA GLU A 296 13.17 9.05 15.28
C GLU A 296 12.28 10.10 14.60
N ARG A 297 11.71 11.04 15.35
CA ARG A 297 10.83 12.11 14.89
C ARG A 297 9.57 11.58 14.17
N CYS A 298 8.99 10.52 14.70
CA CYS A 298 7.66 10.06 14.32
C CYS A 298 6.61 10.82 15.15
N GLU A 299 5.46 11.06 14.55
CA GLU A 299 4.37 11.88 15.09
C GLU A 299 3.21 11.05 15.66
N ALA A 300 3.23 9.73 15.42
CA ALA A 300 2.21 8.78 15.88
C ALA A 300 2.77 7.38 15.98
N LEU A 301 2.08 6.53 16.75
CA LEU A 301 2.24 5.08 16.77
C LEU A 301 1.10 4.42 15.99
N ILE A 302 1.35 3.23 15.43
CA ILE A 302 0.33 2.43 14.72
C ILE A 302 0.35 1.02 15.28
N THR A 303 -0.83 0.47 15.60
CA THR A 303 -1.01 -0.92 15.99
C THR A 303 -2.01 -1.64 15.10
N GLY A 304 -1.90 -2.97 15.04
CA GLY A 304 -2.83 -3.84 14.33
C GLY A 304 -4.03 -4.29 15.18
N ASP A 305 -4.43 -3.50 16.16
CA ASP A 305 -5.55 -3.87 17.02
C ASP A 305 -6.89 -3.85 16.27
N SER A 306 -7.70 -4.90 16.47
CA SER A 306 -9.10 -5.00 16.08
C SER A 306 -9.95 -5.17 17.32
N LEU A 307 -11.08 -4.46 17.40
CA LEU A 307 -11.92 -4.45 18.61
C LEU A 307 -12.54 -5.82 18.85
N GLY A 308 -12.35 -6.35 20.08
CA GLY A 308 -12.96 -7.60 20.50
C GLY A 308 -12.34 -8.88 19.94
N GLN A 309 -11.25 -8.79 19.16
CA GLN A 309 -10.62 -9.98 18.57
C GLN A 309 -9.96 -10.89 19.62
N VAL A 310 -9.33 -10.31 20.64
CA VAL A 310 -8.72 -11.03 21.79
C VAL A 310 -8.98 -10.30 23.11
N ALA A 311 -8.78 -10.97 24.23
CA ALA A 311 -9.06 -10.43 25.56
C ALA A 311 -8.37 -9.08 25.85
N SER A 312 -7.18 -8.83 25.29
CA SER A 312 -6.46 -7.57 25.46
C SER A 312 -6.96 -6.44 24.56
N GLN A 313 -7.91 -6.70 23.65
CA GLN A 313 -8.45 -5.75 22.68
C GLN A 313 -9.91 -5.38 22.98
N THR A 314 -10.35 -5.48 24.22
CA THR A 314 -11.59 -4.84 24.67
C THR A 314 -11.43 -3.33 24.74
N LEU A 315 -12.50 -2.56 24.65
CA LEU A 315 -12.44 -1.11 24.68
C LEU A 315 -11.69 -0.59 25.93
N ARG A 316 -11.99 -1.16 27.12
CA ARG A 316 -11.32 -0.80 28.36
C ARG A 316 -9.83 -1.11 28.33
N ASN A 317 -9.44 -2.29 27.84
CA ASN A 317 -8.04 -2.68 27.77
C ASN A 317 -7.26 -1.87 26.73
N LEU A 318 -7.91 -1.47 25.62
CA LEU A 318 -7.31 -0.56 24.64
C LEU A 318 -7.03 0.83 25.25
N GLU A 319 -7.95 1.36 26.05
CA GLU A 319 -7.76 2.62 26.79
C GLU A 319 -6.57 2.51 27.76
N VAL A 320 -6.51 1.43 28.55
CA VAL A 320 -5.42 1.19 29.51
C VAL A 320 -4.06 1.08 28.81
N VAL A 321 -3.99 0.44 27.65
CA VAL A 321 -2.76 0.34 26.87
C VAL A 321 -2.38 1.70 26.26
N GLU A 322 -3.37 2.46 25.75
CA GLU A 322 -3.15 3.79 25.17
C GLU A 322 -2.56 4.79 26.17
N GLY A 323 -2.99 4.70 27.43
CA GLY A 323 -2.44 5.53 28.52
C GLY A 323 -0.93 5.37 28.79
N ALA A 324 -0.25 4.44 28.12
CA ALA A 324 1.20 4.30 28.13
C ALA A 324 1.93 5.12 27.05
N SER A 325 1.21 5.76 26.12
CA SER A 325 1.78 6.61 25.07
C SER A 325 1.42 8.08 25.29
N THR A 326 2.31 8.95 24.86
CA THR A 326 2.08 10.40 24.78
C THR A 326 1.82 10.83 23.32
N LEU A 327 2.10 9.95 22.35
CA LEU A 327 1.79 10.15 20.93
C LEU A 327 0.44 9.54 20.61
N PRO A 328 -0.27 10.05 19.58
CA PRO A 328 -1.48 9.42 19.09
C PRO A 328 -1.25 7.95 18.71
N LEU A 329 -2.09 7.06 19.22
CA LEU A 329 -2.06 5.62 18.89
C LEU A 329 -3.13 5.30 17.86
N LEU A 330 -2.71 5.12 16.60
CA LEU A 330 -3.60 4.89 15.47
C LEU A 330 -3.91 3.41 15.32
N ARG A 331 -5.20 3.06 15.25
CA ARG A 331 -5.72 1.69 15.14
C ARG A 331 -6.61 1.55 13.91
N PRO A 332 -6.04 1.41 12.70
CA PRO A 332 -6.82 1.44 11.45
C PRO A 332 -7.63 0.17 11.16
N LEU A 333 -7.67 -0.80 12.09
CA LEU A 333 -8.38 -2.06 11.95
C LEU A 333 -9.49 -2.26 12.99
N LEU A 334 -9.81 -1.24 13.79
CA LEU A 334 -10.80 -1.38 14.88
C LEU A 334 -12.17 -1.85 14.41
N ASP A 335 -12.59 -1.47 13.21
CA ASP A 335 -13.88 -1.78 12.60
C ASP A 335 -13.84 -3.01 11.67
N ARG A 336 -12.71 -3.73 11.61
CA ARG A 336 -12.51 -4.81 10.64
C ARG A 336 -12.62 -6.18 11.29
N ASP A 337 -13.33 -7.06 10.61
CA ASP A 337 -13.32 -8.46 10.97
C ASP A 337 -12.08 -9.20 10.41
N LYS A 338 -11.89 -10.43 10.87
CA LYS A 338 -10.69 -11.21 10.52
C LYS A 338 -10.63 -11.58 9.05
N SER A 339 -11.76 -11.82 8.41
CA SER A 339 -11.82 -12.19 6.99
C SER A 339 -11.38 -11.03 6.10
N GLU A 340 -11.86 -9.81 6.35
CA GLU A 340 -11.45 -8.62 5.61
C GLU A 340 -9.93 -8.35 5.73
N ILE A 341 -9.37 -8.58 6.94
CA ILE A 341 -7.94 -8.39 7.18
C ILE A 341 -7.11 -9.44 6.42
N ILE A 342 -7.58 -10.70 6.40
CA ILE A 342 -6.93 -11.78 5.65
C ILE A 342 -6.94 -11.50 4.15
N GLU A 343 -8.08 -11.11 3.57
CA GLU A 343 -8.19 -10.75 2.16
C GLU A 343 -7.21 -9.61 1.79
N GLU A 344 -7.13 -8.59 2.63
CA GLU A 344 -6.19 -7.50 2.41
C GLU A 344 -4.74 -7.95 2.54
N ALA A 345 -4.39 -8.81 3.49
CA ALA A 345 -3.05 -9.37 3.66
C ALA A 345 -2.63 -10.23 2.45
N GLN A 346 -3.55 -11.03 1.90
CA GLN A 346 -3.33 -11.81 0.68
C GLN A 346 -3.03 -10.89 -0.51
N ARG A 347 -3.86 -9.86 -0.71
CA ARG A 347 -3.64 -8.84 -1.76
C ARG A 347 -2.30 -8.12 -1.60
N LEU A 348 -1.88 -7.87 -0.37
CA LEU A 348 -0.58 -7.25 -0.06
C LEU A 348 0.60 -8.23 -0.20
N GLY A 349 0.36 -9.52 -0.34
CA GLY A 349 1.39 -10.55 -0.36
C GLY A 349 2.12 -10.70 0.98
N THR A 350 1.49 -10.30 2.10
CA THR A 350 2.04 -10.44 3.45
C THR A 350 1.50 -11.67 4.15
N PHE A 351 0.40 -12.26 3.69
CA PHE A 351 -0.29 -13.36 4.34
C PHE A 351 0.61 -14.58 4.52
N GLU A 352 1.22 -15.09 3.45
CA GLU A 352 2.05 -16.29 3.47
C GLU A 352 3.23 -16.16 4.44
N THR A 353 3.85 -14.98 4.51
CA THR A 353 4.89 -14.70 5.50
C THR A 353 4.33 -14.66 6.92
N SER A 354 3.14 -14.07 7.10
CA SER A 354 2.52 -13.90 8.42
C SER A 354 2.09 -15.21 9.08
N ILE A 355 1.73 -16.23 8.30
CA ILE A 355 1.29 -17.54 8.82
C ILE A 355 2.44 -18.52 9.08
N LEU A 356 3.69 -18.17 8.74
CA LEU A 356 4.84 -19.01 9.07
C LEU A 356 4.93 -19.20 10.59
N PRO A 357 5.27 -20.41 11.06
CA PRO A 357 5.46 -20.68 12.48
C PRO A 357 6.55 -19.77 13.08
N ASP A 358 6.25 -19.19 14.25
CA ASP A 358 7.25 -18.48 15.07
C ASP A 358 6.85 -18.51 16.54
N GLU A 359 7.80 -18.24 17.41
CA GLU A 359 7.56 -18.07 18.85
C GLU A 359 7.24 -16.58 19.12
N ASP A 360 5.93 -16.27 19.16
CA ASP A 360 5.49 -14.91 19.49
C ASP A 360 5.84 -14.56 20.94
N CYS A 361 6.52 -13.44 21.13
CA CYS A 361 6.88 -12.96 22.45
C CYS A 361 5.64 -12.76 23.36
N CYS A 362 4.47 -12.42 22.81
CA CYS A 362 3.27 -12.16 23.60
C CYS A 362 2.70 -13.41 24.28
N THR A 363 2.97 -14.60 23.76
CA THR A 363 2.46 -15.88 24.28
C THR A 363 3.38 -16.52 25.31
N LEU A 364 4.65 -16.19 25.30
CA LEU A 364 5.72 -16.89 26.05
C LEU A 364 5.47 -16.97 27.57
N LEU A 365 4.90 -15.93 28.18
CA LEU A 365 4.56 -15.86 29.59
C LEU A 365 3.10 -15.47 29.81
N ALA A 366 2.22 -15.81 28.85
CA ALA A 366 0.81 -15.47 28.93
C ALA A 366 0.13 -16.26 30.07
N PRO A 367 -0.74 -15.61 30.85
CA PRO A 367 -1.50 -16.29 31.89
C PRO A 367 -2.57 -17.21 31.27
N ARG A 368 -2.93 -18.30 32.00
CA ARG A 368 -3.99 -19.22 31.55
C ARG A 368 -5.35 -18.54 31.32
N ARG A 369 -5.61 -17.43 32.02
CA ARG A 369 -6.84 -16.62 31.86
C ARG A 369 -6.45 -15.15 31.76
N ALA A 370 -6.60 -14.58 30.57
CA ALA A 370 -6.41 -13.17 30.33
C ALA A 370 -7.55 -12.33 30.92
N VAL A 371 -7.26 -11.09 31.29
CA VAL A 371 -8.24 -10.12 31.81
C VAL A 371 -8.89 -9.40 30.66
N THR A 372 -10.23 -9.36 30.63
CA THR A 372 -11.01 -8.62 29.63
C THR A 372 -11.38 -7.20 30.08
N TRP A 373 -11.24 -6.92 31.37
CA TRP A 373 -11.49 -5.63 32.01
C TRP A 373 -10.40 -5.35 33.03
N ALA A 374 -9.52 -4.40 32.76
CA ALA A 374 -8.45 -4.04 33.68
C ALA A 374 -8.61 -2.60 34.20
N ASP A 375 -8.27 -2.41 35.47
CA ASP A 375 -8.03 -1.09 36.01
C ASP A 375 -6.58 -0.67 35.75
N PRO A 376 -6.31 0.62 35.50
CA PRO A 376 -4.95 1.10 35.24
C PRO A 376 -4.05 1.10 36.47
N GLU A 377 -4.60 1.31 37.69
CA GLU A 377 -3.80 1.50 38.91
C GLU A 377 -2.85 0.32 39.24
N PRO A 378 -3.28 -0.97 39.18
CA PRO A 378 -2.37 -2.08 39.42
C PRO A 378 -1.22 -2.15 38.41
N LEU A 379 -1.46 -1.71 37.17
CA LEU A 379 -0.44 -1.68 36.12
C LEU A 379 0.55 -0.52 36.35
N ILE A 380 0.06 0.65 36.75
CA ILE A 380 0.88 1.81 37.08
C ILE A 380 1.77 1.50 38.30
N GLU A 381 1.21 0.82 39.30
CA GLU A 381 2.00 0.39 40.47
C GLU A 381 3.06 -0.64 40.11
N LEU A 382 2.73 -1.59 39.22
CA LEU A 382 3.72 -2.53 38.68
C LEU A 382 4.84 -1.81 37.92
N GLU A 383 4.48 -0.82 37.08
CA GLU A 383 5.43 0.00 36.34
C GLU A 383 6.39 0.75 37.26
N ARG A 384 5.91 1.32 38.38
CA ARG A 384 6.75 1.96 39.40
C ARG A 384 7.69 0.95 40.08
N ARG A 385 7.18 -0.23 40.42
CA ARG A 385 7.95 -1.30 41.10
C ARG A 385 9.12 -1.79 40.27
N VAL A 386 8.96 -1.87 38.93
CA VAL A 386 10.02 -2.31 38.03
C VAL A 386 10.92 -1.19 37.52
N ASP A 387 10.69 0.05 37.93
CA ASP A 387 11.34 1.24 37.38
C ASP A 387 11.29 1.25 35.86
N VAL A 388 10.05 1.42 35.35
CA VAL A 388 9.75 1.27 33.94
C VAL A 388 10.55 2.20 33.05
N GLU A 389 10.90 3.41 33.53
CA GLU A 389 11.71 4.39 32.80
C GLU A 389 13.10 3.85 32.50
N THR A 390 13.80 3.31 33.50
CA THR A 390 15.12 2.66 33.32
C THR A 390 15.03 1.47 32.38
N VAL A 391 13.95 0.67 32.48
CA VAL A 391 13.72 -0.47 31.57
C VAL A 391 13.53 0.03 30.13
N VAL A 392 12.75 1.08 29.90
CA VAL A 392 12.52 1.68 28.59
C VAL A 392 13.83 2.20 27.99
N GLU A 393 14.61 2.96 28.73
CA GLU A 393 15.90 3.49 28.25
C GLU A 393 16.84 2.38 27.82
N ARG A 394 16.95 1.32 28.62
CA ARG A 394 17.76 0.14 28.30
C ARG A 394 17.28 -0.54 27.02
N LEU A 395 15.98 -0.79 26.86
CA LEU A 395 15.41 -1.44 25.69
C LEU A 395 15.58 -0.60 24.42
N VAL A 396 15.42 0.72 24.51
CA VAL A 396 15.68 1.65 23.42
C VAL A 396 17.17 1.65 23.04
N GLY A 397 18.07 1.56 24.01
CA GLY A 397 19.52 1.47 23.79
C GLY A 397 19.95 0.15 23.12
N GLN A 398 19.22 -0.94 23.38
CA GLN A 398 19.50 -2.26 22.83
C GLN A 398 18.83 -2.52 21.46
N ALA A 399 18.02 -1.59 20.94
CA ALA A 399 17.32 -1.74 19.69
C ALA A 399 18.29 -1.85 18.51
N LEU A 400 18.26 -2.97 17.80
CA LEU A 400 19.01 -3.17 16.58
C LEU A 400 18.24 -2.55 15.40
N VAL A 401 18.96 -1.81 14.54
CA VAL A 401 18.34 -1.13 13.39
C VAL A 401 18.67 -1.90 12.12
N MET A 402 17.64 -2.34 11.40
CA MET A 402 17.74 -2.99 10.11
C MET A 402 17.07 -2.13 9.03
N CYS A 403 17.51 -2.28 7.77
CA CYS A 403 16.91 -1.62 6.60
C CYS A 403 16.45 -2.68 5.59
N PRO A 404 15.31 -3.35 5.83
CA PRO A 404 14.84 -4.44 4.98
C PRO A 404 14.64 -4.02 3.52
N ARG A 405 15.01 -4.89 2.59
CA ARG A 405 14.87 -4.72 1.14
C ARG A 405 14.35 -6.00 0.50
N LEU A 406 13.69 -5.83 -0.66
CA LEU A 406 13.43 -6.93 -1.57
C LEU A 406 14.59 -7.05 -2.55
N GLU A 407 14.99 -8.27 -2.85
CA GLU A 407 15.84 -8.57 -3.98
C GLU A 407 15.12 -8.29 -5.32
N ARG A 408 15.86 -8.28 -6.43
CA ARG A 408 15.28 -8.13 -7.78
C ARG A 408 14.28 -9.23 -8.13
N THR A 409 14.42 -10.39 -7.52
CA THR A 409 13.48 -11.53 -7.61
C THR A 409 12.15 -11.31 -6.90
N GLY A 410 12.02 -10.25 -6.09
CA GLY A 410 10.84 -9.99 -5.25
C GLY A 410 10.89 -10.68 -3.89
N GLU A 411 11.95 -11.42 -3.59
CA GLU A 411 12.19 -12.02 -2.27
C GLU A 411 12.93 -11.04 -1.33
N PRO A 412 12.77 -11.17 -0.01
CA PRO A 412 13.52 -10.39 0.95
C PRO A 412 15.03 -10.70 0.86
N GLU A 413 15.87 -9.67 0.79
CA GLU A 413 17.31 -9.86 0.97
C GLU A 413 17.59 -10.55 2.32
N PRO A 414 18.49 -11.51 2.40
CA PRO A 414 18.87 -12.10 3.67
C PRO A 414 19.32 -10.98 4.63
N ALA A 415 18.84 -11.02 5.87
CA ALA A 415 19.27 -10.09 6.89
C ALA A 415 20.81 -10.20 6.98
N ALA A 416 21.52 -9.15 6.62
CA ALA A 416 22.98 -9.13 6.80
C ALA A 416 23.25 -9.51 8.25
N SER A 417 24.00 -10.58 8.46
CA SER A 417 24.43 -11.00 9.79
C SER A 417 25.04 -9.76 10.43
N ALA A 418 24.50 -9.34 11.57
CA ALA A 418 25.15 -8.34 12.42
C ALA A 418 26.52 -8.94 12.80
N ALA A 419 27.51 -8.68 11.93
CA ALA A 419 28.89 -9.01 12.23
C ALA A 419 29.39 -7.97 13.22
N ALA A 420 29.73 -8.48 14.39
CA ALA A 420 30.57 -7.99 15.47
C ALA A 420 30.30 -6.58 16.00
#